data_45173e1cc695e6e95b8777cddd3963e5
#
_entry.id   45173e1cc695e6e95b8777cddd3963e5
#
_cell.length_a   1.000
_cell.length_b   1.000
_cell.length_c   1.000
_cell.angle_alpha   90.00
_cell.angle_beta   90.00
_cell.angle_gamma   90.00
#
_symmetry.space_group_name_H-M   'P 1'
#
loop_
_entity.id
_entity.type
_entity.pdbx_description
1 polymer ?
#
loop_
_entity_poly.entity_id
_entity_poly.type
_entity_poly.pdbx_seq_one_letter_code
_entity_poly.pdbx_strand_id
1 'polypeptide(L)'
;FALGLEYCAFSGLIFVEYAMFASVSALLAAVQSGKANFDDVLNHINAHYEFTPTTFNNGAVNNPAGQNSGSCRVLAFAQLHHLNPLDTLSLFAEHYKAVAANPAGEDHQNIRQFKKYGWGGVQFKGQPLKTKVVVTEKPIDQKSI
;
A
#
# COMPACT_ATOMS: atom_id res chain seq x y z
N PHE A 1 -21.17 -8.11 -25.06
CA PHE A 1 -19.73 -7.87 -25.27
C PHE A 1 -19.44 -6.43 -25.69
N ALA A 2 -20.21 -5.81 -26.55
CA ALA A 2 -20.07 -4.42 -26.91
C ALA A 2 -20.44 -3.45 -25.77
N LEU A 3 -21.36 -3.84 -24.91
CA LEU A 3 -21.79 -3.06 -23.75
C LEU A 3 -20.71 -2.86 -22.69
N GLY A 4 -19.79 -3.80 -22.55
CA GLY A 4 -18.70 -3.69 -21.59
C GLY A 4 -17.65 -2.66 -21.99
N LEU A 5 -17.42 -2.46 -23.26
CA LEU A 5 -16.45 -1.49 -23.78
C LEU A 5 -17.00 -0.06 -23.72
N GLU A 6 -18.29 0.11 -23.98
CA GLU A 6 -18.93 1.43 -23.88
C GLU A 6 -19.01 1.90 -22.41
N TYR A 7 -19.23 0.98 -21.49
CA TYR A 7 -19.28 1.30 -20.06
C TYR A 7 -17.92 1.75 -19.53
N CYS A 8 -16.84 1.15 -20.00
CA CYS A 8 -15.48 1.54 -19.61
C CYS A 8 -15.09 2.94 -20.12
N ALA A 9 -15.60 3.34 -21.29
CA ALA A 9 -15.32 4.66 -21.85
C ALA A 9 -16.08 5.80 -21.14
N PHE A 10 -17.21 5.51 -20.52
CA PHE A 10 -18.08 6.50 -19.89
C PHE A 10 -17.72 6.83 -18.44
N SER A 11 -16.95 5.98 -17.76
CA SER A 11 -16.68 6.09 -16.33
C SER A 11 -15.20 5.92 -15.98
N GLY A 12 -14.33 6.64 -16.69
CA GLY A 12 -12.89 6.54 -16.48
C GLY A 12 -12.45 6.70 -15.03
N LEU A 13 -13.10 7.59 -14.28
CA LEU A 13 -12.83 7.80 -12.85
C LEU A 13 -13.28 6.61 -12.00
N ILE A 14 -14.48 6.10 -12.24
CA ILE A 14 -15.02 4.95 -11.50
C ILE A 14 -14.22 3.68 -11.81
N PHE A 15 -13.74 3.54 -13.04
CA PHE A 15 -12.91 2.41 -13.45
C PHE A 15 -11.55 2.42 -12.76
N VAL A 16 -10.92 3.59 -12.63
CA VAL A 16 -9.64 3.73 -11.93
C VAL A 16 -9.78 3.40 -10.45
N GLU A 17 -10.83 3.88 -9.78
CA GLU A 17 -11.11 3.54 -8.38
C GLU A 17 -11.40 2.05 -8.21
N TYR A 18 -12.18 1.46 -9.09
CA TYR A 18 -12.50 0.04 -9.06
C TYR A 18 -11.24 -0.81 -9.34
N ALA A 19 -10.43 -0.43 -10.31
CA ALA A 19 -9.17 -1.12 -10.61
C ALA A 19 -8.18 -1.03 -9.46
N MET A 20 -8.07 0.11 -8.78
CA MET A 20 -7.24 0.25 -7.59
C MET A 20 -7.73 -0.65 -6.46
N PHE A 21 -9.02 -0.69 -6.23
CA PHE A 21 -9.59 -1.53 -5.18
C PHE A 21 -9.40 -3.02 -5.49
N ALA A 22 -9.66 -3.45 -6.72
CA ALA A 22 -9.41 -4.82 -7.16
C ALA A 22 -7.93 -5.21 -7.05
N SER A 23 -7.04 -4.29 -7.35
CA SER A 23 -5.58 -4.47 -7.24
C SER A 23 -5.13 -4.70 -5.80
N VAL A 24 -5.66 -3.98 -4.82
CA VAL A 24 -5.36 -4.16 -3.39
C VAL A 24 -5.89 -5.52 -2.92
N SER A 25 -7.12 -5.87 -3.26
CA SER A 25 -7.70 -7.17 -2.91
C SER A 25 -6.91 -8.34 -3.53
N ALA A 26 -6.50 -8.19 -4.78
CA ALA A 26 -5.70 -9.20 -5.47
C ALA A 26 -4.31 -9.34 -4.82
N LEU A 27 -3.69 -8.24 -4.44
CA LEU A 27 -2.40 -8.25 -3.74
C LEU A 27 -2.52 -8.97 -2.40
N LEU A 28 -3.52 -8.62 -1.60
CA LEU A 28 -3.77 -9.26 -0.31
C LEU A 28 -3.99 -10.77 -0.48
N ALA A 29 -4.81 -11.18 -1.43
CA ALA A 29 -5.07 -12.58 -1.71
C ALA A 29 -3.79 -13.33 -2.11
N ALA A 30 -2.96 -12.72 -2.93
CA ALA A 30 -1.67 -13.30 -3.36
C ALA A 30 -0.70 -13.47 -2.20
N VAL A 31 -0.60 -12.48 -1.32
CA VAL A 31 0.26 -12.54 -0.14
C VAL A 31 -0.25 -13.59 0.84
N GLN A 32 -1.54 -13.58 1.13
CA GLN A 32 -2.16 -14.50 2.09
C GLN A 32 -2.12 -15.95 1.62
N SER A 33 -2.12 -16.19 0.31
CA SER A 33 -1.98 -17.53 -0.27
C SER A 33 -0.54 -17.95 -0.50
N GLY A 34 0.45 -17.11 -0.17
CA GLY A 34 1.87 -17.42 -0.35
C GLY A 34 2.38 -17.24 -1.77
N LYS A 35 1.60 -16.67 -2.67
CA LYS A 35 1.98 -16.44 -4.08
C LYS A 35 2.77 -15.15 -4.29
N ALA A 36 2.70 -14.21 -3.35
CA ALA A 36 3.46 -12.96 -3.39
C ALA A 36 4.31 -12.84 -2.13
N ASN A 37 5.52 -12.35 -2.30
CA ASN A 37 6.46 -12.07 -1.21
C ASN A 37 6.52 -10.56 -0.92
N PHE A 38 7.36 -10.16 0.03
CA PHE A 38 7.49 -8.76 0.42
C PHE A 38 7.99 -7.88 -0.73
N ASP A 39 8.92 -8.37 -1.54
CA ASP A 39 9.41 -7.62 -2.71
C ASP A 39 8.29 -7.39 -3.74
N ASP A 40 7.40 -8.35 -3.90
CA ASP A 40 6.23 -8.19 -4.78
C ASP A 40 5.30 -7.08 -4.27
N VAL A 41 5.12 -6.99 -2.94
CA VAL A 41 4.35 -5.91 -2.32
C VAL A 41 5.00 -4.56 -2.59
N LEU A 42 6.32 -4.44 -2.37
CA LEU A 42 7.05 -3.20 -2.64
C LEU A 42 6.99 -2.81 -4.12
N ASN A 43 7.13 -3.78 -5.02
CA ASN A 43 7.02 -3.54 -6.46
C ASN A 43 5.64 -3.02 -6.84
N HIS A 44 4.58 -3.57 -6.25
CA HIS A 44 3.22 -3.09 -6.45
C HIS A 44 3.06 -1.64 -6.00
N ILE A 45 3.54 -1.31 -4.81
CA ILE A 45 3.49 0.05 -4.27
C ILE A 45 4.27 1.01 -5.17
N ASN A 46 5.49 0.64 -5.55
CA ASN A 46 6.35 1.49 -6.38
C ASN A 46 5.79 1.69 -7.79
N ALA A 47 5.01 0.75 -8.30
CA ALA A 47 4.37 0.88 -9.61
C ALA A 47 3.23 1.91 -9.61
N HIS A 48 2.56 2.11 -8.47
CA HIS A 48 1.36 2.94 -8.37
C HIS A 48 1.55 4.24 -7.59
N TYR A 49 2.63 4.38 -6.85
CA TYR A 49 2.89 5.53 -5.99
C TYR A 49 4.30 6.06 -6.14
N GLU A 50 4.44 7.37 -6.01
CA GLU A 50 5.72 8.02 -5.77
C GLU A 50 6.00 8.04 -4.28
N PHE A 51 7.19 7.60 -3.88
CA PHE A 51 7.60 7.56 -2.48
C PHE A 51 8.49 8.76 -2.15
N THR A 52 8.15 9.41 -1.05
CA THR A 52 8.99 10.44 -0.43
C THR A 52 9.45 9.91 0.94
N PRO A 53 10.75 9.80 1.20
CA PRO A 53 11.25 9.42 2.51
C PRO A 53 10.65 10.32 3.59
N THR A 54 10.04 9.73 4.61
CA THR A 54 9.27 10.45 5.62
C THR A 54 9.56 9.84 6.97
N THR A 55 9.80 10.69 7.95
CA THR A 55 9.92 10.26 9.35
C THR A 55 8.57 9.77 9.85
N PHE A 56 8.56 8.63 10.54
CA PHE A 56 7.35 8.12 11.16
C PHE A 56 7.62 7.43 12.48
N ASN A 57 6.66 7.50 13.37
CA ASN A 57 6.65 6.74 14.62
C ASN A 57 5.76 5.53 14.46
N ASN A 58 6.16 4.42 15.05
CA ASN A 58 5.41 3.19 15.07
C ASN A 58 5.58 2.55 16.46
N GLY A 59 4.59 2.74 17.32
CA GLY A 59 4.71 2.36 18.71
C GLY A 59 5.87 3.05 19.38
N ALA A 60 6.79 2.29 19.93
CA ALA A 60 7.99 2.81 20.61
C ALA A 60 9.14 3.14 19.66
N VAL A 61 9.00 2.83 18.36
CA VAL A 61 10.10 3.04 17.38
C VAL A 61 9.89 4.33 16.62
N ASN A 62 10.92 5.18 16.66
CA ASN A 62 11.01 6.36 15.80
C ASN A 62 11.87 6.01 14.58
N ASN A 63 11.31 6.16 13.40
CA ASN A 63 11.98 5.87 12.13
C ASN A 63 12.30 7.17 11.41
N PRO A 64 13.57 7.63 11.43
CA PRO A 64 13.96 8.80 10.66
C PRO A 64 13.72 8.60 9.15
N ALA A 65 13.50 9.70 8.44
CA ALA A 65 13.32 9.66 7.00
C ALA A 65 14.49 8.93 6.31
N GLY A 66 14.16 8.00 5.42
CA GLY A 66 15.14 7.19 4.72
C GLY A 66 15.53 5.89 5.41
N GLN A 67 15.13 5.70 6.68
CA GLN A 67 15.30 4.43 7.38
C GLN A 67 14.00 3.61 7.35
N ASN A 68 14.15 2.29 7.25
CA ASN A 68 13.01 1.36 7.20
C ASN A 68 11.99 1.75 6.12
N SER A 69 12.50 2.11 4.96
CA SER A 69 11.69 2.62 3.85
C SER A 69 10.65 1.61 3.36
N GLY A 70 10.93 0.32 3.45
CA GLY A 70 9.97 -0.73 3.13
C GLY A 70 8.77 -0.70 4.07
N SER A 71 9.01 -0.62 5.38
CA SER A 71 7.94 -0.49 6.38
C SER A 71 7.17 0.81 6.21
N CYS A 72 7.84 1.90 5.90
CA CYS A 72 7.22 3.19 5.64
C CYS A 72 6.23 3.09 4.47
N ARG A 73 6.65 2.49 3.36
CA ARG A 73 5.79 2.28 2.18
C ARG A 73 4.59 1.40 2.51
N VAL A 74 4.81 0.28 3.16
CA VAL A 74 3.72 -0.67 3.47
C VAL A 74 2.70 -0.05 4.41
N LEU A 75 3.14 0.58 5.49
CA LEU A 75 2.23 1.22 6.45
C LEU A 75 1.48 2.39 5.81
N ALA A 76 2.15 3.21 5.03
CA ALA A 76 1.50 4.32 4.32
C ALA A 76 0.48 3.82 3.31
N PHE A 77 0.81 2.78 2.55
CA PHE A 77 -0.09 2.15 1.58
C PHE A 77 -1.33 1.58 2.27
N ALA A 78 -1.14 0.82 3.33
CA ALA A 78 -2.23 0.24 4.09
C ALA A 78 -3.14 1.31 4.71
N GLN A 79 -2.56 2.40 5.20
CA GLN A 79 -3.34 3.51 5.75
C GLN A 79 -4.18 4.20 4.67
N LEU A 80 -3.62 4.44 3.48
CA LEU A 80 -4.36 5.02 2.36
C LEU A 80 -5.56 4.18 1.95
N HIS A 81 -5.44 2.86 2.04
CA HIS A 81 -6.50 1.93 1.66
C HIS A 81 -7.36 1.46 2.84
N HIS A 82 -7.20 2.08 4.00
CA HIS A 82 -7.98 1.79 5.21
C HIS A 82 -7.96 0.31 5.59
N LEU A 83 -6.82 -0.35 5.44
CA LEU A 83 -6.69 -1.75 5.78
C LEU A 83 -6.72 -1.95 7.29
N ASN A 84 -7.35 -3.03 7.73
CA ASN A 84 -7.31 -3.41 9.13
C ASN A 84 -5.91 -3.90 9.54
N PRO A 85 -5.59 -4.02 10.84
CA PRO A 85 -4.26 -4.43 11.27
C PRO A 85 -3.81 -5.79 10.75
N LEU A 86 -4.70 -6.78 10.66
CA LEU A 86 -4.33 -8.11 10.17
C LEU A 86 -3.95 -8.10 8.70
N ASP A 87 -4.73 -7.42 7.87
CA ASP A 87 -4.42 -7.28 6.45
C ASP A 87 -3.14 -6.48 6.24
N THR A 88 -2.93 -5.45 7.04
CA THR A 88 -1.69 -4.67 7.02
C THR A 88 -0.47 -5.53 7.35
N LEU A 89 -0.55 -6.34 8.40
CA LEU A 89 0.52 -7.27 8.77
C LEU A 89 0.79 -8.30 7.67
N SER A 90 -0.25 -8.77 6.99
CA SER A 90 -0.12 -9.69 5.86
C SER A 90 0.77 -9.14 4.76
N LEU A 91 0.77 -7.83 4.54
CA LEU A 91 1.57 -7.19 3.51
C LEU A 91 3.09 -7.28 3.77
N PHE A 92 3.50 -7.56 5.00
CA PHE A 92 4.90 -7.85 5.32
C PHE A 92 5.34 -9.26 4.92
N ALA A 93 4.40 -10.09 4.47
CA ALA A 93 4.63 -11.41 3.87
C ALA A 93 5.53 -12.31 4.72
N GLU A 94 6.66 -12.78 4.16
CA GLU A 94 7.59 -13.68 4.86
C GLU A 94 8.17 -13.07 6.14
N HIS A 95 8.30 -11.76 6.21
CA HIS A 95 8.81 -11.08 7.41
C HIS A 95 7.81 -11.15 8.56
N TYR A 96 6.52 -11.05 8.27
CA TYR A 96 5.51 -11.26 9.28
C TYR A 96 5.49 -12.71 9.78
N LYS A 97 5.62 -13.66 8.88
CA LYS A 97 5.73 -15.09 9.26
C LYS A 97 6.93 -15.35 10.15
N ALA A 98 8.07 -14.72 9.86
CA ALA A 98 9.26 -14.82 10.67
C ALA A 98 9.06 -14.27 12.08
N VAL A 99 8.38 -13.14 12.22
CA VAL A 99 8.01 -12.55 13.52
C VAL A 99 7.08 -13.48 14.29
N ALA A 100 6.06 -14.02 13.62
CA ALA A 100 5.11 -14.94 14.24
C ALA A 100 5.79 -16.23 14.73
N ALA A 101 6.79 -16.71 14.01
CA ALA A 101 7.58 -17.90 14.37
C ALA A 101 8.56 -17.63 15.52
N ASN A 102 8.93 -16.37 15.77
CA ASN A 102 9.86 -15.99 16.82
C ASN A 102 9.32 -14.80 17.64
N PRO A 103 8.29 -15.01 18.47
CA PRO A 103 7.65 -13.91 19.21
C PRO A 103 8.60 -13.16 20.15
N ALA A 104 9.60 -13.84 20.67
CA ALA A 104 10.57 -13.27 21.63
C ALA A 104 11.76 -12.58 20.93
N GLY A 105 11.82 -12.59 19.59
CA GLY A 105 12.91 -11.96 18.83
C GLY A 105 12.89 -10.43 18.91
N GLU A 106 14.01 -9.84 18.53
CA GLU A 106 14.19 -8.38 18.55
C GLU A 106 14.27 -7.76 17.15
N ASP A 107 14.35 -8.59 16.12
CA ASP A 107 14.34 -8.16 14.72
C ASP A 107 12.96 -7.68 14.24
N HIS A 108 12.91 -7.04 13.10
CA HIS A 108 11.66 -6.57 12.47
C HIS A 108 10.79 -5.74 13.43
N GLN A 109 11.40 -4.77 14.07
CA GLN A 109 10.73 -3.99 15.12
C GLN A 109 9.47 -3.27 14.62
N ASN A 110 9.43 -2.82 13.38
CA ASN A 110 8.22 -2.17 12.85
C ASN A 110 7.03 -3.13 12.77
N ILE A 111 7.27 -4.40 12.45
CA ILE A 111 6.22 -5.42 12.46
C ILE A 111 5.77 -5.68 13.90
N ARG A 112 6.71 -5.85 14.82
CA ARG A 112 6.42 -6.13 16.24
C ARG A 112 5.67 -4.99 16.91
N GLN A 113 6.05 -3.76 16.66
CA GLN A 113 5.39 -2.58 17.20
C GLN A 113 3.99 -2.42 16.63
N PHE A 114 3.82 -2.63 15.34
CA PHE A 114 2.49 -2.56 14.72
C PHE A 114 1.57 -3.68 15.21
N LYS A 115 2.11 -4.89 15.38
CA LYS A 115 1.35 -6.01 15.97
C LYS A 115 0.85 -5.67 17.37
N LYS A 116 1.65 -4.94 18.15
CA LYS A 116 1.33 -4.60 19.54
C LYS A 116 0.36 -3.41 19.64
N TYR A 117 0.59 -2.34 18.89
CA TYR A 117 -0.10 -1.08 19.06
C TYR A 117 -1.09 -0.75 17.95
N GLY A 118 -0.99 -1.42 16.79
CA GLY A 118 -1.85 -1.17 15.64
C GLY A 118 -1.74 0.25 15.11
N TRP A 119 -2.79 0.73 14.50
CA TRP A 119 -2.84 2.05 13.88
C TRP A 119 -2.71 3.19 14.89
N GLY A 120 -3.13 2.99 16.13
CA GLY A 120 -2.98 4.00 17.18
C GLY A 120 -1.52 4.39 17.46
N GLY A 121 -0.57 3.50 17.14
CA GLY A 121 0.86 3.75 17.32
C GLY A 121 1.56 4.36 16.11
N VAL A 122 0.89 4.50 14.97
CA VAL A 122 1.49 4.96 13.72
C VAL A 122 1.22 6.44 13.49
N GLN A 123 2.30 7.20 13.30
CA GLN A 123 2.23 8.63 12.99
C GLN A 123 3.29 9.00 11.95
N PHE A 124 2.85 9.49 10.80
CA PHE A 124 3.74 10.04 9.77
C PHE A 124 3.89 11.55 9.95
N LYS A 125 5.11 12.06 9.78
CA LYS A 125 5.39 13.51 9.81
C LYS A 125 5.23 14.16 8.43
N GLY A 126 4.57 13.50 7.51
CA GLY A 126 4.33 13.98 6.16
C GLY A 126 3.51 12.96 5.39
N GLN A 127 3.59 13.04 4.08
CA GLN A 127 2.89 12.13 3.18
C GLN A 127 3.90 11.28 2.41
N PRO A 128 4.15 10.03 2.85
CA PRO A 128 5.16 9.18 2.20
C PRO A 128 4.80 8.77 0.78
N LEU A 129 3.52 8.56 0.50
CA LEU A 129 3.05 8.08 -0.79
C LEU A 129 2.11 9.06 -1.45
N LYS A 130 2.37 9.29 -2.74
CA LYS A 130 1.51 10.07 -3.61
C LYS A 130 1.19 9.21 -4.83
N THR A 131 -0.09 9.16 -5.20
CA THR A 131 -0.53 8.41 -6.37
C THR A 131 0.16 8.94 -7.62
N LYS A 132 0.71 8.03 -8.42
CA LYS A 132 1.19 8.39 -9.76
C LYS A 132 -0.01 8.75 -10.61
N VAL A 133 -0.04 10.00 -11.07
CA VAL A 133 -1.09 10.45 -11.98
C VAL A 133 -0.67 10.03 -13.38
N VAL A 134 -1.32 8.99 -13.90
CA VAL A 134 -1.28 8.72 -15.33
C VAL A 134 -2.33 9.62 -15.96
N VAL A 135 -1.94 10.79 -16.39
CA VAL A 135 -2.81 11.66 -17.18
C VAL A 135 -2.90 11.06 -18.58
N THR A 136 -3.82 10.14 -18.75
CA THR A 136 -4.17 9.60 -20.07
C THR A 136 -5.27 10.38 -20.75
N GLU A 137 -5.81 11.42 -20.10
CA GLU A 137 -6.83 12.25 -20.70
C GLU A 137 -6.19 13.24 -21.65
N LYS A 138 -6.41 13.02 -22.96
CA LYS A 138 -6.33 14.10 -23.90
C LYS A 138 -7.30 15.18 -23.44
N PRO A 139 -6.88 16.44 -23.35
CA PRO A 139 -7.81 17.52 -23.09
C PRO A 139 -8.94 17.42 -24.10
N ILE A 140 -10.17 17.44 -23.58
CA ILE A 140 -11.37 17.45 -24.42
C ILE A 140 -11.19 18.60 -25.38
N ASP A 141 -11.15 18.29 -26.66
CA ASP A 141 -11.07 19.31 -27.68
C ASP A 141 -12.37 20.11 -27.67
N GLN A 142 -12.29 21.28 -27.09
CA GLN A 142 -13.42 22.20 -26.99
C GLN A 142 -13.94 22.65 -28.35
N LYS A 143 -13.21 22.36 -29.41
CA LYS A 143 -13.63 22.69 -30.75
C LYS A 143 -14.66 21.73 -31.32
N SER A 144 -14.91 20.61 -30.66
CA SER A 144 -15.92 19.66 -31.10
C SER A 144 -17.33 19.97 -30.58
N ILE A 145 -17.51 21.09 -29.92
CA ILE A 145 -18.82 21.55 -29.42
C ILE A 145 -19.50 22.45 -30.46
#